data_34f5a472e7c93e722c6017893fe26775
#
_entry.id   34f5a472e7c93e722c6017893fe26775
#
_cell.length_a   1.000
_cell.length_b   1.000
_cell.length_c   1.000
_cell.angle_alpha   90.00
_cell.angle_beta   90.00
_cell.angle_gamma   90.00
#
_symmetry.space_group_name_H-M   'P 1'
#
loop_
_entity.id
_entity.type
_entity.pdbx_description
1 polymer ?
#
loop_
_entity_poly.entity_id
_entity_poly.type
_entity_poly.pdbx_seq_one_letter_code
_entity_poly.pdbx_strand_id
1 'polypeptide(L)'
;MKGMKIGIDFGSSSLKIYAEGKGVVIDEPSVVAVDAATGNPIAFGKAADVLCGRCNSDMKTVNVIHNGVIADFELAERMLRYYLQRVCGNRIYKPNIILAVSTDISELEKKIFLDAVTLSGAGRVCMVDGILASAFGCNVESDKIGGRMTLDIGHQLTEFVVVTMGSIAASGAIRRGSSDIDKAIIKHIKRERDIVIGPHTAREIKNKIISAVKRDSETALMVSGKSSLDNMPISFEITSNEIYPFVDEQLTSLVRDIHNEMEKIPPELLADSADHGITLCGGGALIFDIADRIAKEIGIRCEVTDEPRLTKVNGLGMMMKDDGILENNGYRFIFKDEIRERIGKFNKV
;
A
#
# COMPACT_ATOMS: atom_id res chain seq x y z
N MET A 1 -12.67 4.96 30.81
CA MET A 1 -13.24 4.47 29.54
C MET A 1 -12.11 4.36 28.51
N LYS A 2 -11.96 3.22 27.84
CA LYS A 2 -10.94 3.05 26.77
C LYS A 2 -11.34 3.89 25.55
N GLY A 3 -10.39 4.65 24.96
CA GLY A 3 -10.61 5.31 23.67
C GLY A 3 -10.89 4.28 22.58
N MET A 4 -11.61 4.66 21.51
CA MET A 4 -11.88 3.80 20.35
C MET A 4 -10.58 3.28 19.76
N LYS A 5 -10.51 1.99 19.42
CA LYS A 5 -9.38 1.43 18.70
C LYS A 5 -9.57 1.67 17.18
N ILE A 6 -8.50 2.07 16.50
CA ILE A 6 -8.46 2.39 15.07
C ILE A 6 -7.22 1.73 14.47
N GLY A 7 -7.39 1.01 13.37
CA GLY A 7 -6.30 0.52 12.53
C GLY A 7 -6.08 1.44 11.33
N ILE A 8 -4.84 1.80 11.05
CA ILE A 8 -4.47 2.65 9.90
C ILE A 8 -3.47 1.92 9.03
N ASP A 9 -3.82 1.75 7.75
CA ASP A 9 -2.91 1.41 6.65
C ASP A 9 -2.70 2.68 5.81
N PHE A 10 -1.52 3.30 5.94
CA PHE A 10 -1.18 4.51 5.21
C PHE A 10 -0.19 4.18 4.08
N GLY A 11 -0.73 3.60 3.01
CA GLY A 11 0.03 3.17 1.85
C GLY A 11 0.27 4.28 0.82
N SER A 12 1.17 4.03 -0.14
CA SER A 12 1.52 4.96 -1.23
C SER A 12 0.38 5.19 -2.26
N SER A 13 -0.58 4.28 -2.33
CA SER A 13 -1.76 4.43 -3.19
C SER A 13 -2.98 4.97 -2.43
N SER A 14 -3.19 4.49 -1.20
CA SER A 14 -4.40 4.82 -0.43
C SER A 14 -4.15 4.78 1.07
N LEU A 15 -4.87 5.64 1.77
CA LEU A 15 -5.07 5.61 3.22
C LEU A 15 -6.34 4.82 3.51
N LYS A 16 -6.22 3.78 4.33
CA LYS A 16 -7.36 2.99 4.80
C LYS A 16 -7.43 3.04 6.31
N ILE A 17 -8.65 3.15 6.82
CA ILE A 17 -8.91 3.19 8.26
C ILE A 17 -9.98 2.17 8.61
N TYR A 18 -9.65 1.29 9.53
CA TYR A 18 -10.56 0.37 10.20
C TYR A 18 -10.93 0.94 11.56
N ALA A 19 -12.22 0.99 11.89
CA ALA A 19 -12.71 1.39 13.20
C ALA A 19 -13.35 0.22 13.91
N GLU A 20 -12.99 0.02 15.18
CA GLU A 20 -13.52 -1.06 16.03
C GLU A 20 -15.07 -1.06 16.03
N GLY A 21 -15.67 -2.20 15.71
CA GLY A 21 -17.12 -2.40 15.63
C GLY A 21 -17.79 -1.83 14.37
N LYS A 22 -17.03 -1.18 13.47
CA LYS A 22 -17.59 -0.58 12.23
C LYS A 22 -16.96 -1.13 10.95
N GLY A 23 -15.82 -1.82 11.03
CA GLY A 23 -15.09 -2.28 9.85
C GLY A 23 -14.27 -1.16 9.19
N VAL A 24 -14.03 -1.29 7.89
CA VAL A 24 -13.32 -0.29 7.08
C VAL A 24 -14.24 0.92 6.86
N VAL A 25 -13.83 2.08 7.38
CA VAL A 25 -14.61 3.32 7.35
C VAL A 25 -14.01 4.38 6.41
N ILE A 26 -12.74 4.26 6.04
CA ILE A 26 -12.05 5.10 5.05
C ILE A 26 -11.27 4.19 4.09
N ASP A 27 -11.41 4.43 2.80
CA ASP A 27 -10.56 3.94 1.69
C ASP A 27 -10.44 5.09 0.68
N GLU A 28 -9.37 5.86 0.83
CA GLU A 28 -9.18 7.11 0.10
C GLU A 28 -7.76 7.17 -0.48
N PRO A 29 -7.56 7.73 -1.69
CA PRO A 29 -6.23 7.93 -2.24
C PRO A 29 -5.30 8.73 -1.31
N SER A 30 -4.02 8.34 -1.21
CA SER A 30 -2.99 9.03 -0.42
C SER A 30 -2.45 10.26 -1.14
N VAL A 31 -3.36 11.13 -1.62
CA VAL A 31 -3.03 12.32 -2.39
C VAL A 31 -3.68 13.55 -1.78
N VAL A 32 -2.98 14.68 -1.85
CA VAL A 32 -3.42 16.00 -1.39
C VAL A 32 -3.30 16.98 -2.54
N ALA A 33 -4.35 17.74 -2.81
CA ALA A 33 -4.28 18.90 -3.68
C ALA A 33 -3.91 20.12 -2.83
N VAL A 34 -2.92 20.87 -3.28
CA VAL A 34 -2.40 22.05 -2.58
C VAL A 34 -2.41 23.27 -3.51
N ASP A 35 -2.57 24.42 -2.92
CA ASP A 35 -2.31 25.70 -3.56
C ASP A 35 -0.82 25.80 -3.92
N ALA A 36 -0.51 26.12 -5.19
CA ALA A 36 0.85 26.08 -5.70
C ALA A 36 1.75 27.18 -5.10
N ALA A 37 1.16 28.32 -4.71
CA ALA A 37 1.89 29.45 -4.17
C ALA A 37 2.16 29.31 -2.67
N THR A 38 1.16 28.82 -1.90
CA THR A 38 1.23 28.76 -0.45
C THR A 38 1.57 27.37 0.10
N GLY A 39 1.40 26.32 -0.70
CA GLY A 39 1.54 24.93 -0.27
C GLY A 39 0.38 24.43 0.63
N ASN A 40 -0.63 25.25 0.88
CA ASN A 40 -1.73 24.88 1.75
C ASN A 40 -2.64 23.83 1.11
N PRO A 41 -3.12 22.82 1.87
CA PRO A 41 -4.01 21.81 1.34
C PRO A 41 -5.38 22.39 1.01
N ILE A 42 -5.88 22.08 -0.18
CA ILE A 42 -7.19 22.44 -0.72
C ILE A 42 -8.15 21.27 -0.61
N ALA A 43 -7.67 20.04 -0.90
CA ALA A 43 -8.47 18.84 -0.88
C ALA A 43 -7.62 17.61 -0.52
N PHE A 44 -8.28 16.57 0.01
CA PHE A 44 -7.68 15.29 0.38
C PHE A 44 -8.39 14.11 -0.30
N GLY A 45 -7.66 13.03 -0.54
CA GLY A 45 -8.20 11.77 -1.01
C GLY A 45 -8.88 11.86 -2.37
N LYS A 46 -10.08 11.30 -2.52
CA LYS A 46 -10.84 11.29 -3.77
C LYS A 46 -11.05 12.69 -4.35
N ALA A 47 -11.31 13.68 -3.50
CA ALA A 47 -11.48 15.06 -3.95
C ALA A 47 -10.18 15.63 -4.57
N ALA A 48 -9.02 15.27 -4.02
CA ALA A 48 -7.72 15.63 -4.57
C ALA A 48 -7.38 14.81 -5.83
N ASP A 49 -7.71 13.52 -5.86
CA ASP A 49 -7.42 12.62 -6.99
C ASP A 49 -8.17 13.05 -8.26
N VAL A 50 -9.40 13.54 -8.13
CA VAL A 50 -10.17 14.12 -9.26
C VAL A 50 -9.45 15.32 -9.89
N LEU A 51 -8.69 16.08 -9.10
CA LEU A 51 -7.90 17.22 -9.56
C LEU A 51 -6.57 16.80 -10.20
N CYS A 52 -6.12 15.55 -9.99
CA CYS A 52 -4.86 15.06 -10.55
C CYS A 52 -4.89 15.11 -12.09
N GLY A 53 -3.90 15.78 -12.68
CA GLY A 53 -3.82 16.01 -14.14
C GLY A 53 -4.81 17.04 -14.69
N ARG A 54 -5.63 17.67 -13.83
CA ARG A 54 -6.60 18.73 -14.20
C ARG A 54 -6.29 20.06 -13.49
N CYS A 55 -5.21 20.09 -12.71
CA CYS A 55 -4.78 21.30 -12.02
C CYS A 55 -4.38 22.38 -13.03
N ASN A 56 -4.82 23.62 -12.77
CA ASN A 56 -4.26 24.83 -13.38
C ASN A 56 -2.89 25.16 -12.74
N SER A 57 -2.28 26.29 -13.13
CA SER A 57 -1.01 26.77 -12.59
C SER A 57 -1.03 27.01 -11.07
N ASP A 58 -2.22 27.21 -10.50
CA ASP A 58 -2.40 27.64 -9.12
C ASP A 58 -2.55 26.45 -8.14
N MET A 59 -2.66 25.24 -8.66
CA MET A 59 -2.83 24.01 -7.88
C MET A 59 -1.88 22.91 -8.34
N LYS A 60 -1.44 22.06 -7.40
CA LYS A 60 -0.70 20.82 -7.68
C LYS A 60 -1.19 19.71 -6.78
N THR A 61 -1.06 18.46 -7.24
CA THR A 61 -1.32 17.27 -6.41
C THR A 61 -0.02 16.66 -5.91
N VAL A 62 -0.01 16.26 -4.64
CA VAL A 62 1.15 15.68 -3.95
C VAL A 62 0.76 14.33 -3.36
N ASN A 63 1.54 13.29 -3.67
CA ASN A 63 1.46 12.01 -2.98
C ASN A 63 2.24 12.12 -1.66
N VAL A 64 1.57 11.93 -0.55
CA VAL A 64 2.17 12.12 0.79
C VAL A 64 3.00 10.92 1.26
N ILE A 65 2.80 9.75 0.64
CA ILE A 65 3.59 8.54 0.89
C ILE A 65 4.31 8.13 -0.40
N HIS A 66 5.60 7.85 -0.28
CA HIS A 66 6.43 7.36 -1.38
C HIS A 66 7.29 6.18 -0.91
N ASN A 67 7.25 5.05 -1.64
CA ASN A 67 8.00 3.83 -1.29
C ASN A 67 7.81 3.39 0.17
N GLY A 68 6.59 3.49 0.70
CA GLY A 68 6.26 3.07 2.06
C GLY A 68 6.67 4.05 3.16
N VAL A 69 7.18 5.23 2.84
CA VAL A 69 7.60 6.25 3.82
C VAL A 69 6.87 7.59 3.60
N ILE A 70 6.78 8.40 4.64
CA ILE A 70 6.19 9.75 4.55
C ILE A 70 7.15 10.64 3.74
N ALA A 71 6.67 11.14 2.59
CA ALA A 71 7.42 12.03 1.71
C ALA A 71 7.23 13.51 2.06
N ASP A 72 6.06 13.86 2.59
CA ASP A 72 5.74 15.21 3.06
C ASP A 72 5.05 15.10 4.42
N PHE A 73 5.78 15.50 5.47
CA PHE A 73 5.32 15.34 6.85
C PHE A 73 4.09 16.19 7.16
N GLU A 74 4.12 17.46 6.74
CA GLU A 74 3.04 18.40 7.07
C GLU A 74 1.73 18.01 6.39
N LEU A 75 1.79 17.65 5.11
CA LEU A 75 0.61 17.20 4.37
C LEU A 75 0.10 15.84 4.86
N ALA A 76 0.99 14.92 5.24
CA ALA A 76 0.61 13.62 5.81
C ALA A 76 -0.10 13.81 7.17
N GLU A 77 0.44 14.65 8.05
CA GLU A 77 -0.18 14.97 9.33
C GLU A 77 -1.56 15.61 9.17
N ARG A 78 -1.68 16.59 8.26
CA ARG A 78 -2.96 17.27 7.96
C ARG A 78 -3.99 16.31 7.37
N MET A 79 -3.57 15.40 6.50
CA MET A 79 -4.44 14.37 5.91
C MET A 79 -4.92 13.39 6.99
N LEU A 80 -4.03 12.88 7.84
CA LEU A 80 -4.38 12.02 8.97
C LEU A 80 -5.35 12.72 9.92
N ARG A 81 -5.08 13.96 10.29
CA ARG A 81 -5.96 14.77 11.16
C ARG A 81 -7.35 14.91 10.56
N TYR A 82 -7.45 15.23 9.28
CA TYR A 82 -8.72 15.38 8.57
C TYR A 82 -9.56 14.08 8.65
N TYR A 83 -8.96 12.93 8.35
CA TYR A 83 -9.70 11.66 8.37
C TYR A 83 -9.98 11.16 9.78
N LEU A 84 -9.07 11.37 10.75
CA LEU A 84 -9.32 11.03 12.14
C LEU A 84 -10.48 11.86 12.73
N GLN A 85 -10.59 13.14 12.39
CA GLN A 85 -11.74 13.96 12.79
C GLN A 85 -13.04 13.44 12.20
N ARG A 86 -13.06 13.00 10.94
CA ARG A 86 -14.25 12.39 10.31
C ARG A 86 -14.67 11.07 10.97
N VAL A 87 -13.72 10.24 11.37
CA VAL A 87 -14.00 8.92 12.00
C VAL A 87 -14.40 9.08 13.46
N CYS A 88 -13.69 9.92 14.21
CA CYS A 88 -13.88 10.08 15.67
C CYS A 88 -14.94 11.11 16.03
N GLY A 89 -15.19 12.11 15.17
CA GLY A 89 -16.02 13.27 15.53
C GLY A 89 -15.44 14.04 16.71
N ASN A 90 -16.31 14.73 17.45
CA ASN A 90 -15.94 15.53 18.62
C ASN A 90 -15.84 14.68 19.91
N ARG A 91 -15.14 13.54 19.87
CA ARG A 91 -14.98 12.68 21.04
C ARG A 91 -14.01 13.28 22.07
N ILE A 92 -14.38 13.21 23.35
CA ILE A 92 -13.54 13.65 24.48
C ILE A 92 -12.28 12.76 24.60
N TYR A 93 -12.44 11.45 24.33
CA TYR A 93 -11.35 10.48 24.43
C TYR A 93 -10.68 10.27 23.08
N LYS A 94 -9.37 10.52 23.03
CA LYS A 94 -8.53 10.30 21.86
C LYS A 94 -8.47 8.81 21.49
N PRO A 95 -8.41 8.47 20.20
CA PRO A 95 -8.35 7.08 19.75
C PRO A 95 -6.99 6.43 20.08
N ASN A 96 -7.03 5.11 20.29
CA ASN A 96 -5.84 4.26 20.30
C ASN A 96 -5.63 3.75 18.87
N ILE A 97 -4.47 4.04 18.30
CA ILE A 97 -4.20 3.75 16.89
C ILE A 97 -3.22 2.58 16.78
N ILE A 98 -3.56 1.57 15.97
CA ILE A 98 -2.62 0.58 15.47
C ILE A 98 -2.26 0.98 14.06
N LEU A 99 -1.00 1.29 13.81
CA LEU A 99 -0.48 1.77 12.55
C LEU A 99 0.34 0.69 11.87
N ALA A 100 -0.05 0.27 10.67
CA ALA A 100 0.77 -0.58 9.83
C ALA A 100 1.93 0.22 9.24
N VAL A 101 3.14 -0.31 9.38
CA VAL A 101 4.36 0.24 8.75
C VAL A 101 5.08 -0.87 7.99
N SER A 102 5.87 -0.51 6.99
CA SER A 102 6.69 -1.51 6.29
C SER A 102 7.81 -2.06 7.19
N THR A 103 8.18 -3.31 6.99
CA THR A 103 9.31 -3.95 7.71
C THR A 103 10.66 -3.36 7.31
N ASP A 104 10.77 -2.76 6.12
CA ASP A 104 12.03 -2.21 5.54
C ASP A 104 12.20 -0.70 5.81
N ILE A 105 11.59 -0.15 6.86
CA ILE A 105 11.78 1.25 7.20
C ILE A 105 12.74 1.42 8.39
N SER A 106 13.55 2.48 8.31
CA SER A 106 14.49 2.84 9.36
C SER A 106 13.79 3.31 10.63
N GLU A 107 14.49 3.29 11.77
CA GLU A 107 13.99 3.82 13.04
C GLU A 107 13.63 5.31 12.95
N LEU A 108 14.33 6.07 12.09
CA LEU A 108 13.98 7.48 11.85
C LEU A 108 12.64 7.61 11.13
N GLU A 109 12.39 6.79 10.09
CA GLU A 109 11.12 6.79 9.35
C GLU A 109 9.97 6.30 10.24
N LYS A 110 10.19 5.28 11.09
CA LYS A 110 9.22 4.87 12.11
C LYS A 110 8.86 6.03 13.04
N LYS A 111 9.86 6.80 13.47
CA LYS A 111 9.64 7.98 14.32
C LYS A 111 8.82 9.04 13.59
N ILE A 112 9.09 9.31 12.31
CA ILE A 112 8.32 10.26 11.50
C ILE A 112 6.84 9.85 11.43
N PHE A 113 6.56 8.56 11.20
CA PHE A 113 5.19 8.03 11.24
C PHE A 113 4.53 8.21 12.61
N LEU A 114 5.24 7.87 13.68
CA LEU A 114 4.77 8.01 15.05
C LEU A 114 4.39 9.46 15.38
N ASP A 115 5.26 10.40 15.01
CA ASP A 115 5.05 11.84 15.23
C ASP A 115 3.85 12.35 14.43
N ALA A 116 3.73 11.99 13.14
CA ALA A 116 2.61 12.39 12.29
C ALA A 116 1.26 11.91 12.85
N VAL A 117 1.16 10.64 13.26
CA VAL A 117 -0.06 10.08 13.84
C VAL A 117 -0.37 10.67 15.21
N THR A 118 0.65 10.91 16.04
CA THR A 118 0.48 11.50 17.37
C THR A 118 -0.01 12.95 17.26
N LEU A 119 0.58 13.74 16.37
CA LEU A 119 0.21 15.15 16.15
C LEU A 119 -1.18 15.27 15.51
N SER A 120 -1.59 14.30 14.70
CA SER A 120 -2.93 14.29 14.10
C SER A 120 -4.07 14.00 15.08
N GLY A 121 -3.76 13.66 16.34
CA GLY A 121 -4.75 13.57 17.42
C GLY A 121 -4.88 12.21 18.09
N ALA A 122 -3.97 11.26 17.84
CA ALA A 122 -3.93 9.97 18.55
C ALA A 122 -3.72 10.15 20.07
N GLY A 123 -4.32 9.26 20.86
CA GLY A 123 -4.06 9.15 22.30
C GLY A 123 -2.86 8.26 22.59
N ARG A 124 -2.85 7.09 21.98
CA ARG A 124 -1.76 6.10 22.01
C ARG A 124 -1.57 5.53 20.63
N VAL A 125 -0.34 5.18 20.27
CA VAL A 125 0.01 4.56 18.98
C VAL A 125 0.77 3.28 19.24
N CYS A 126 0.36 2.21 18.54
CA CYS A 126 1.10 0.96 18.42
C CYS A 126 1.47 0.80 16.94
N MET A 127 2.74 0.73 16.63
CA MET A 127 3.20 0.42 15.27
C MET A 127 3.39 -1.09 15.15
N VAL A 128 2.90 -1.65 14.04
CA VAL A 128 2.99 -3.07 13.74
C VAL A 128 3.54 -3.27 12.32
N ASP A 129 4.19 -4.38 12.08
CA ASP A 129 4.61 -4.75 10.74
C ASP A 129 3.38 -4.98 9.85
N GLY A 130 3.23 -4.14 8.82
CA GLY A 130 2.07 -4.14 7.95
C GLY A 130 1.86 -5.47 7.22
N ILE A 131 2.97 -6.15 6.88
CA ILE A 131 2.90 -7.44 6.21
C ILE A 131 2.37 -8.56 7.16
N LEU A 132 2.64 -8.47 8.47
CA LEU A 132 2.03 -9.36 9.44
C LEU A 132 0.52 -9.12 9.54
N ALA A 133 0.08 -7.87 9.51
CA ALA A 133 -1.35 -7.56 9.43
C ALA A 133 -1.97 -8.12 8.14
N SER A 134 -1.27 -8.06 7.00
CA SER A 134 -1.72 -8.71 5.76
C SER A 134 -1.91 -10.21 5.93
N ALA A 135 -0.97 -10.91 6.60
CA ALA A 135 -1.09 -12.34 6.87
C ALA A 135 -2.32 -12.67 7.72
N PHE A 136 -2.57 -11.92 8.80
CA PHE A 136 -3.80 -12.09 9.58
C PHE A 136 -5.06 -11.81 8.76
N GLY A 137 -5.03 -10.80 7.90
CA GLY A 137 -6.12 -10.50 6.97
C GLY A 137 -6.36 -11.59 5.92
N CYS A 138 -5.36 -12.40 5.61
CA CYS A 138 -5.45 -13.61 4.80
C CYS A 138 -5.94 -14.84 5.62
N ASN A 139 -6.40 -14.66 6.84
CA ASN A 139 -6.84 -15.73 7.74
C ASN A 139 -5.74 -16.77 8.04
N VAL A 140 -4.48 -16.34 8.11
CA VAL A 140 -3.39 -17.22 8.58
C VAL A 140 -3.68 -17.59 10.04
N GLU A 141 -3.87 -18.88 10.29
CA GLU A 141 -4.16 -19.41 11.63
C GLU A 141 -2.95 -19.24 12.53
N SER A 142 -3.14 -18.54 13.66
CA SER A 142 -2.07 -18.14 14.57
C SER A 142 -1.53 -19.28 15.44
N ASP A 143 -2.22 -20.42 15.51
CA ASP A 143 -1.91 -21.56 16.37
C ASP A 143 -1.27 -22.74 15.64
N LYS A 144 -1.16 -22.68 14.31
CA LYS A 144 -0.60 -23.76 13.51
C LYS A 144 0.93 -23.70 13.41
N ILE A 145 1.54 -24.86 13.59
CA ILE A 145 2.94 -25.11 13.26
C ILE A 145 3.04 -25.26 11.74
N GLY A 146 4.10 -24.73 11.14
CA GLY A 146 4.34 -24.74 9.71
C GLY A 146 4.27 -23.32 9.11
N GLY A 147 5.22 -23.03 8.24
CA GLY A 147 5.35 -21.73 7.61
C GLY A 147 4.19 -21.43 6.64
N ARG A 148 3.51 -20.31 6.85
CA ARG A 148 2.46 -19.79 5.96
C ARG A 148 2.95 -18.51 5.29
N MET A 149 3.09 -18.53 3.98
CA MET A 149 3.61 -17.37 3.26
C MET A 149 2.47 -16.49 2.71
N THR A 150 2.58 -15.21 2.99
CA THR A 150 1.73 -14.17 2.41
C THR A 150 2.60 -13.19 1.62
N LEU A 151 2.17 -12.82 0.42
CA LEU A 151 2.81 -11.86 -0.46
C LEU A 151 1.84 -10.69 -0.72
N ASP A 152 2.18 -9.51 -0.28
CA ASP A 152 1.42 -8.26 -0.50
C ASP A 152 2.03 -7.47 -1.66
N ILE A 153 1.37 -7.50 -2.82
CA ILE A 153 1.79 -6.74 -4.00
C ILE A 153 1.13 -5.37 -3.94
N GLY A 154 1.83 -4.40 -3.38
CA GLY A 154 1.35 -3.03 -3.22
C GLY A 154 1.51 -2.16 -4.48
N HIS A 155 1.41 -0.84 -4.27
CA HIS A 155 1.56 0.13 -5.36
C HIS A 155 3.02 0.40 -5.70
N GLN A 156 3.87 0.67 -4.71
CA GLN A 156 5.30 0.96 -4.87
C GLN A 156 6.20 -0.02 -4.10
N LEU A 157 5.60 -0.89 -3.30
CA LEU A 157 6.28 -1.84 -2.45
C LEU A 157 5.59 -3.18 -2.54
N THR A 158 6.36 -4.25 -2.63
CA THR A 158 5.90 -5.63 -2.47
C THR A 158 6.57 -6.21 -1.25
N GLU A 159 5.79 -6.75 -0.33
CA GLU A 159 6.28 -7.33 0.92
C GLU A 159 5.86 -8.79 1.02
N PHE A 160 6.68 -9.61 1.68
CA PHE A 160 6.29 -10.96 2.02
C PHE A 160 6.58 -11.26 3.48
N VAL A 161 5.86 -12.22 4.03
CA VAL A 161 6.08 -12.79 5.35
C VAL A 161 5.82 -14.27 5.33
N VAL A 162 6.64 -15.01 6.07
CA VAL A 162 6.35 -16.39 6.50
C VAL A 162 6.00 -16.33 7.97
N VAL A 163 4.78 -16.75 8.30
CA VAL A 163 4.25 -16.76 9.67
C VAL A 163 4.24 -18.21 10.18
N THR A 164 4.73 -18.42 11.39
CA THR A 164 4.59 -19.67 12.14
C THR A 164 4.18 -19.35 13.57
N MET A 165 3.22 -20.06 14.12
CA MET A 165 2.69 -19.85 15.48
C MET A 165 2.32 -18.37 15.76
N GLY A 166 1.73 -17.71 14.76
CA GLY A 166 1.27 -16.32 14.86
C GLY A 166 2.36 -15.24 14.89
N SER A 167 3.63 -15.61 14.65
CA SER A 167 4.77 -14.70 14.67
C SER A 167 5.56 -14.75 13.36
N ILE A 168 6.27 -13.67 13.08
CA ILE A 168 7.11 -13.56 11.88
C ILE A 168 8.32 -14.50 12.03
N ALA A 169 8.43 -15.49 11.13
CA ALA A 169 9.60 -16.37 11.03
C ALA A 169 10.59 -15.86 9.97
N ALA A 170 10.09 -15.30 8.86
CA ALA A 170 10.89 -14.64 7.85
C ALA A 170 10.05 -13.54 7.18
N SER A 171 10.68 -12.46 6.74
CA SER A 171 10.01 -11.40 6.00
C SER A 171 10.99 -10.66 5.10
N GLY A 172 10.49 -9.99 4.07
CA GLY A 172 11.27 -9.13 3.21
C GLY A 172 10.41 -8.14 2.46
N ALA A 173 11.07 -7.13 1.88
CA ALA A 173 10.43 -6.06 1.14
C ALA A 173 11.18 -5.76 -0.15
N ILE A 174 10.44 -5.56 -1.22
CA ILE A 174 10.93 -5.27 -2.57
C ILE A 174 10.37 -3.89 -2.96
N ARG A 175 11.24 -2.92 -3.22
CA ARG A 175 10.84 -1.56 -3.64
C ARG A 175 10.42 -1.54 -5.11
N ARG A 176 9.44 -2.36 -5.42
CA ARG A 176 8.75 -2.52 -6.70
C ARG A 176 7.29 -2.86 -6.46
N GLY A 177 6.42 -2.38 -7.34
CA GLY A 177 4.99 -2.67 -7.23
C GLY A 177 4.22 -2.29 -8.49
N SER A 178 2.90 -2.24 -8.39
CA SER A 178 2.02 -1.99 -9.53
C SER A 178 2.19 -0.60 -10.18
N SER A 179 2.87 0.35 -9.51
CA SER A 179 3.19 1.67 -10.08
C SER A 179 4.23 1.61 -11.21
N ASP A 180 5.07 0.58 -11.23
CA ASP A 180 6.07 0.44 -12.28
C ASP A 180 5.43 0.08 -13.62
N ILE A 181 4.30 -0.63 -13.58
CA ILE A 181 3.46 -0.87 -14.75
C ILE A 181 2.85 0.45 -15.25
N ASP A 182 2.33 1.31 -14.35
CA ASP A 182 1.81 2.63 -14.75
C ASP A 182 2.88 3.46 -15.46
N LYS A 183 4.10 3.48 -14.92
CA LYS A 183 5.26 4.18 -15.54
C LYS A 183 5.63 3.59 -16.90
N ALA A 184 5.61 2.26 -17.03
CA ALA A 184 5.90 1.58 -18.30
C ALA A 184 4.86 1.92 -19.37
N ILE A 185 3.56 1.93 -19.03
CA ILE A 185 2.47 2.34 -19.92
C ILE A 185 2.65 3.79 -20.39
N ILE A 186 2.90 4.73 -19.47
CA ILE A 186 3.13 6.15 -19.80
C ILE A 186 4.31 6.30 -20.78
N LYS A 187 5.42 5.63 -20.47
CA LYS A 187 6.64 5.66 -21.27
C LYS A 187 6.41 5.08 -22.67
N HIS A 188 5.70 3.97 -22.76
CA HIS A 188 5.37 3.30 -24.04
C HIS A 188 4.53 4.23 -24.93
N ILE A 189 3.40 4.71 -24.43
CA ILE A 189 2.49 5.57 -25.22
C ILE A 189 3.19 6.84 -25.69
N LYS A 190 4.02 7.45 -24.82
CA LYS A 190 4.80 8.61 -25.21
C LYS A 190 5.81 8.31 -26.32
N ARG A 191 6.47 7.16 -26.27
CA ARG A 191 7.53 6.79 -27.21
C ARG A 191 6.99 6.36 -28.57
N GLU A 192 5.92 5.54 -28.57
CA GLU A 192 5.43 4.91 -29.80
C GLU A 192 4.36 5.73 -30.52
N ARG A 193 3.67 6.60 -29.79
CA ARG A 193 2.52 7.36 -30.34
C ARG A 193 2.67 8.87 -30.23
N ASP A 194 3.76 9.38 -29.63
CA ASP A 194 3.95 10.80 -29.33
C ASP A 194 2.79 11.41 -28.52
N ILE A 195 2.15 10.60 -27.66
CA ILE A 195 1.04 11.04 -26.82
C ILE A 195 1.48 11.02 -25.35
N VAL A 196 1.21 12.11 -24.65
CA VAL A 196 1.40 12.21 -23.20
C VAL A 196 0.08 11.91 -22.52
N ILE A 197 0.09 10.87 -21.64
CA ILE A 197 -1.03 10.55 -20.74
C ILE A 197 -0.65 10.84 -19.29
N GLY A 198 -1.65 11.15 -18.47
CA GLY A 198 -1.46 11.33 -17.03
C GLY A 198 -1.44 10.00 -16.25
N PRO A 199 -1.00 10.04 -14.98
CA PRO A 199 -1.00 8.86 -14.09
C PRO A 199 -2.39 8.24 -13.92
N HIS A 200 -3.45 9.04 -13.92
CA HIS A 200 -4.83 8.57 -13.83
C HIS A 200 -5.21 7.70 -15.03
N THR A 201 -4.92 8.16 -16.25
CA THR A 201 -5.18 7.40 -17.48
C THR A 201 -4.37 6.09 -17.52
N ALA A 202 -3.09 6.13 -17.11
CA ALA A 202 -2.27 4.92 -17.02
C ALA A 202 -2.84 3.89 -16.03
N ARG A 203 -3.29 4.36 -14.86
CA ARG A 203 -3.97 3.53 -13.85
C ARG A 203 -5.29 2.96 -14.39
N GLU A 204 -6.04 3.72 -15.16
CA GLU A 204 -7.27 3.25 -15.82
C GLU A 204 -6.97 2.12 -16.82
N ILE A 205 -5.97 2.30 -17.68
CA ILE A 205 -5.49 1.28 -18.62
C ILE A 205 -5.09 0.03 -17.85
N LYS A 206 -4.24 0.18 -16.82
CA LYS A 206 -3.82 -0.93 -15.97
C LYS A 206 -5.00 -1.70 -15.41
N ASN A 207 -5.95 -1.02 -14.79
CA ASN A 207 -7.06 -1.68 -14.09
C ASN A 207 -8.07 -2.35 -15.02
N LYS A 208 -8.16 -1.93 -16.29
CA LYS A 208 -9.19 -2.42 -17.21
C LYS A 208 -8.72 -3.48 -18.19
N ILE A 209 -7.49 -3.39 -18.69
CA ILE A 209 -7.07 -4.21 -19.84
C ILE A 209 -5.78 -4.99 -19.66
N ILE A 210 -5.00 -4.77 -18.60
CA ILE A 210 -3.77 -5.54 -18.43
C ILE A 210 -4.02 -6.96 -17.92
N SER A 211 -3.09 -7.84 -18.30
CA SER A 211 -3.03 -9.23 -17.83
C SER A 211 -1.58 -9.60 -17.56
N ALA A 212 -1.37 -10.49 -16.59
CA ALA A 212 -0.06 -11.04 -16.29
C ALA A 212 0.39 -12.13 -17.30
N VAL A 213 -0.55 -12.62 -18.09
CA VAL A 213 -0.30 -13.56 -19.19
C VAL A 213 -0.87 -12.99 -20.49
N LYS A 214 -0.31 -13.42 -21.63
CA LYS A 214 -0.85 -13.05 -22.92
C LYS A 214 -2.24 -13.68 -23.10
N ARG A 215 -3.24 -12.85 -23.42
CA ARG A 215 -4.62 -13.30 -23.65
C ARG A 215 -4.82 -13.72 -25.10
N ASP A 216 -5.64 -14.73 -25.32
CA ASP A 216 -6.07 -15.14 -26.66
C ASP A 216 -7.06 -14.11 -27.26
N SER A 217 -7.89 -13.48 -26.40
CA SER A 217 -8.81 -12.41 -26.80
C SER A 217 -8.26 -11.06 -26.44
N GLU A 218 -8.16 -10.18 -27.44
CA GLU A 218 -7.71 -8.80 -27.25
C GLU A 218 -8.82 -7.94 -26.63
N THR A 219 -8.46 -7.11 -25.67
CA THR A 219 -9.35 -6.12 -25.07
C THR A 219 -8.87 -4.74 -25.45
N ALA A 220 -9.76 -3.88 -25.95
CA ALA A 220 -9.48 -2.52 -26.35
C ALA A 220 -10.12 -1.52 -25.37
N LEU A 221 -9.48 -0.37 -25.22
CA LEU A 221 -9.93 0.73 -24.38
C LEU A 221 -9.69 2.08 -25.08
N MET A 222 -10.74 2.88 -25.18
CA MET A 222 -10.61 4.30 -25.62
C MET A 222 -10.15 5.14 -24.44
N VAL A 223 -9.06 5.87 -24.65
CA VAL A 223 -8.47 6.78 -23.66
C VAL A 223 -8.12 8.11 -24.28
N SER A 224 -7.91 9.11 -23.43
CA SER A 224 -7.54 10.46 -23.88
C SER A 224 -6.16 10.85 -23.36
N GLY A 225 -5.44 11.57 -24.17
CA GLY A 225 -4.14 12.13 -23.86
C GLY A 225 -3.93 13.49 -24.54
N LYS A 226 -2.68 13.91 -24.59
CA LYS A 226 -2.25 15.15 -25.24
C LYS A 226 -1.14 14.82 -26.24
N SER A 227 -1.29 15.22 -27.48
CA SER A 227 -0.24 15.09 -28.49
C SER A 227 1.02 15.87 -28.06
N SER A 228 2.19 15.25 -28.17
CA SER A 228 3.47 15.91 -27.89
C SER A 228 3.88 16.92 -28.97
N LEU A 229 3.30 16.82 -30.17
CA LEU A 229 3.69 17.62 -31.34
C LEU A 229 3.04 19.00 -31.34
N ASP A 230 1.73 19.04 -31.10
CA ASP A 230 0.92 20.27 -31.21
C ASP A 230 0.23 20.64 -29.88
N ASN A 231 0.42 19.86 -28.84
CA ASN A 231 -0.20 20.01 -27.54
C ASN A 231 -1.75 19.89 -27.52
N MET A 232 -2.36 19.38 -28.59
CA MET A 232 -3.80 19.24 -28.66
C MET A 232 -4.32 17.96 -27.98
N PRO A 233 -5.54 17.99 -27.41
CA PRO A 233 -6.18 16.79 -26.89
C PRO A 233 -6.40 15.78 -28.01
N ILE A 234 -6.12 14.50 -27.71
CA ILE A 234 -6.34 13.39 -28.62
C ILE A 234 -6.97 12.22 -27.89
N SER A 235 -7.95 11.58 -28.52
CA SER A 235 -8.49 10.29 -28.07
C SER A 235 -7.99 9.18 -28.98
N PHE A 236 -7.59 8.06 -28.39
CA PHE A 236 -7.03 6.93 -29.13
C PHE A 236 -7.42 5.61 -28.46
N GLU A 237 -7.46 4.56 -29.27
CA GLU A 237 -7.65 3.22 -28.78
C GLU A 237 -6.31 2.61 -28.40
N ILE A 238 -6.26 1.89 -27.28
CA ILE A 238 -5.13 1.08 -26.83
C ILE A 238 -5.61 -0.34 -26.54
N THR A 239 -4.80 -1.34 -26.88
CA THR A 239 -5.18 -2.73 -26.71
C THR A 239 -4.32 -3.46 -25.69
N SER A 240 -4.85 -4.54 -25.12
CA SER A 240 -4.13 -5.38 -24.17
C SER A 240 -2.88 -6.00 -24.77
N ASN A 241 -2.92 -6.39 -26.07
CA ASN A 241 -1.80 -6.99 -26.76
C ASN A 241 -0.67 -5.99 -27.05
N GLU A 242 -1.03 -4.73 -27.32
CA GLU A 242 -0.05 -3.65 -27.55
C GLU A 242 0.79 -3.39 -26.32
N ILE A 243 0.16 -3.36 -25.13
CA ILE A 243 0.87 -3.03 -23.88
C ILE A 243 1.48 -4.26 -23.18
N TYR A 244 1.04 -5.46 -23.54
CA TYR A 244 1.49 -6.69 -22.88
C TYR A 244 3.03 -6.83 -22.79
N PRO A 245 3.85 -6.60 -23.84
CA PRO A 245 5.29 -6.74 -23.74
C PRO A 245 5.93 -5.89 -22.64
N PHE A 246 5.40 -4.69 -22.40
CA PHE A 246 5.92 -3.74 -21.39
C PHE A 246 5.45 -4.11 -19.99
N VAL A 247 4.24 -4.64 -19.87
CA VAL A 247 3.71 -5.21 -18.63
C VAL A 247 4.49 -6.46 -18.27
N ASP A 248 4.73 -7.35 -19.23
CA ASP A 248 5.49 -8.59 -19.08
C ASP A 248 6.91 -8.33 -18.56
N GLU A 249 7.60 -7.32 -19.10
CA GLU A 249 8.93 -6.90 -18.64
C GLU A 249 8.92 -6.50 -17.15
N GLN A 250 7.90 -5.73 -16.71
CA GLN A 250 7.80 -5.30 -15.34
C GLN A 250 7.46 -6.46 -14.40
N LEU A 251 6.56 -7.34 -14.80
CA LEU A 251 6.17 -8.52 -14.03
C LEU A 251 7.31 -9.53 -13.93
N THR A 252 8.04 -9.80 -15.02
CA THR A 252 9.23 -10.65 -15.01
C THR A 252 10.27 -10.12 -14.02
N SER A 253 10.48 -8.79 -14.01
CA SER A 253 11.39 -8.16 -13.05
C SER A 253 10.91 -8.30 -11.61
N LEU A 254 9.60 -8.12 -11.36
CA LEU A 254 9.01 -8.30 -10.05
C LEU A 254 9.17 -9.75 -9.55
N VAL A 255 8.81 -10.73 -10.38
CA VAL A 255 8.88 -12.16 -9.99
C VAL A 255 10.32 -12.59 -9.74
N ARG A 256 11.27 -12.12 -10.54
CA ARG A 256 12.70 -12.34 -10.28
C ARG A 256 13.14 -11.77 -8.94
N ASP A 257 12.71 -10.54 -8.59
CA ASP A 257 13.05 -9.92 -7.32
C ASP A 257 12.40 -10.69 -6.15
N ILE A 258 11.17 -11.19 -6.32
CA ILE A 258 10.50 -12.07 -5.34
C ILE A 258 11.31 -13.37 -5.15
N HIS A 259 11.74 -14.01 -6.23
CA HIS A 259 12.53 -15.24 -6.19
C HIS A 259 13.84 -15.01 -5.43
N ASN A 260 14.58 -13.93 -5.72
CA ASN A 260 15.81 -13.58 -5.04
C ASN A 260 15.62 -13.35 -3.52
N GLU A 261 14.47 -12.81 -3.10
CA GLU A 261 14.16 -12.64 -1.69
C GLU A 261 13.78 -13.99 -1.04
N MET A 262 13.06 -14.86 -1.76
CA MET A 262 12.71 -16.19 -1.27
C MET A 262 13.94 -17.09 -1.03
N GLU A 263 15.00 -16.94 -1.81
CA GLU A 263 16.26 -17.67 -1.60
C GLU A 263 16.92 -17.39 -0.24
N LYS A 264 16.56 -16.28 0.42
CA LYS A 264 17.07 -15.92 1.75
C LYS A 264 16.27 -16.57 2.88
N ILE A 265 15.12 -17.17 2.58
CA ILE A 265 14.26 -17.84 3.55
C ILE A 265 14.89 -19.19 3.93
N PRO A 266 14.91 -19.58 5.22
CA PRO A 266 15.36 -20.91 5.62
C PRO A 266 14.63 -22.02 4.85
N PRO A 267 15.35 -23.08 4.38
CA PRO A 267 14.77 -24.11 3.52
C PRO A 267 13.54 -24.80 4.10
N GLU A 268 13.51 -25.01 5.42
CA GLU A 268 12.39 -25.65 6.11
C GLU A 268 11.12 -24.81 6.03
N LEU A 269 11.24 -23.49 6.21
CA LEU A 269 10.10 -22.55 6.09
C LEU A 269 9.62 -22.42 4.66
N LEU A 270 10.56 -22.50 3.69
CA LEU A 270 10.21 -22.48 2.27
C LEU A 270 9.49 -23.77 1.86
N ALA A 271 9.92 -24.93 2.37
CA ALA A 271 9.25 -26.21 2.16
C ALA A 271 7.80 -26.19 2.71
N ASP A 272 7.61 -25.71 3.93
CA ASP A 272 6.27 -25.52 4.50
C ASP A 272 5.39 -24.62 3.63
N SER A 273 5.98 -23.53 3.11
CA SER A 273 5.27 -22.59 2.23
C SER A 273 4.92 -23.23 0.88
N ALA A 274 5.75 -24.15 0.37
CA ALA A 274 5.46 -24.88 -0.85
C ALA A 274 4.29 -25.85 -0.66
N ASP A 275 4.20 -26.53 0.49
CA ASP A 275 3.11 -27.45 0.80
C ASP A 275 1.76 -26.73 0.97
N HIS A 276 1.78 -25.55 1.58
CA HIS A 276 0.56 -24.78 1.86
C HIS A 276 0.14 -23.84 0.72
N GLY A 277 1.09 -23.43 -0.13
CA GLY A 277 0.92 -22.37 -1.14
C GLY A 277 1.16 -20.98 -0.57
N ILE A 278 1.20 -20.00 -1.48
CA ILE A 278 1.40 -18.57 -1.17
C ILE A 278 0.09 -17.83 -1.34
N THR A 279 -0.34 -17.09 -0.31
CA THR A 279 -1.52 -16.23 -0.42
C THR A 279 -1.11 -14.84 -0.87
N LEU A 280 -1.70 -14.37 -1.97
CA LEU A 280 -1.46 -13.06 -2.57
C LEU A 280 -2.49 -12.05 -2.09
N CYS A 281 -2.03 -10.88 -1.70
CA CYS A 281 -2.88 -9.74 -1.37
C CYS A 281 -2.29 -8.42 -1.89
N GLY A 282 -2.88 -7.28 -1.52
CA GLY A 282 -2.51 -5.98 -2.06
C GLY A 282 -3.19 -5.65 -3.39
N GLY A 283 -3.09 -4.39 -3.82
CA GLY A 283 -3.75 -3.93 -5.06
C GLY A 283 -3.18 -4.53 -6.33
N GLY A 284 -1.90 -4.94 -6.32
CA GLY A 284 -1.25 -5.61 -7.45
C GLY A 284 -1.72 -7.05 -7.67
N ALA A 285 -2.25 -7.70 -6.63
CA ALA A 285 -2.83 -9.04 -6.75
C ALA A 285 -4.13 -9.06 -7.58
N LEU A 286 -4.72 -7.90 -7.89
CA LEU A 286 -5.87 -7.77 -8.79
C LEU A 286 -5.51 -7.80 -10.28
N ILE A 287 -4.24 -7.81 -10.64
CA ILE A 287 -3.83 -8.00 -12.04
C ILE A 287 -4.29 -9.39 -12.48
N PHE A 288 -5.00 -9.43 -13.61
CA PHE A 288 -5.55 -10.69 -14.14
C PHE A 288 -4.45 -11.73 -14.34
N ASP A 289 -4.67 -12.95 -13.85
CA ASP A 289 -3.77 -14.11 -13.89
C ASP A 289 -2.40 -13.91 -13.23
N ILE A 290 -2.27 -12.95 -12.29
CA ILE A 290 -1.00 -12.73 -11.59
C ILE A 290 -0.60 -13.93 -10.72
N ALA A 291 -1.57 -14.61 -10.10
CA ALA A 291 -1.32 -15.79 -9.27
C ALA A 291 -0.74 -16.94 -10.11
N ASP A 292 -1.33 -17.21 -11.28
CA ASP A 292 -0.85 -18.25 -12.20
C ASP A 292 0.55 -17.92 -12.74
N ARG A 293 0.80 -16.64 -13.04
CA ARG A 293 2.11 -16.17 -13.48
C ARG A 293 3.18 -16.41 -12.42
N ILE A 294 2.92 -15.98 -11.18
CA ILE A 294 3.86 -16.14 -10.07
C ILE A 294 4.05 -17.64 -9.77
N ALA A 295 2.96 -18.41 -9.68
CA ALA A 295 3.02 -19.84 -9.41
C ALA A 295 3.86 -20.59 -10.45
N LYS A 296 3.71 -20.26 -11.74
CA LYS A 296 4.48 -20.87 -12.84
C LYS A 296 5.98 -20.58 -12.75
N GLU A 297 6.35 -19.38 -12.38
CA GLU A 297 7.76 -18.95 -12.35
C GLU A 297 8.47 -19.37 -11.05
N ILE A 298 7.76 -19.38 -9.90
CA ILE A 298 8.32 -19.76 -8.60
C ILE A 298 8.21 -21.26 -8.34
N GLY A 299 7.24 -21.94 -8.97
CA GLY A 299 6.99 -23.36 -8.77
C GLY A 299 6.17 -23.69 -7.53
N ILE A 300 5.54 -22.70 -6.90
CA ILE A 300 4.68 -22.84 -5.72
C ILE A 300 3.28 -22.34 -6.05
N ARG A 301 2.25 -23.07 -5.65
CA ARG A 301 0.86 -22.66 -5.84
C ARG A 301 0.61 -21.30 -5.20
N CYS A 302 -0.03 -20.40 -5.95
CA CYS A 302 -0.44 -19.08 -5.47
C CYS A 302 -1.96 -18.92 -5.59
N GLU A 303 -2.54 -18.24 -4.60
CA GLU A 303 -3.97 -17.89 -4.63
C GLU A 303 -4.18 -16.46 -4.15
N VAL A 304 -5.15 -15.77 -4.73
CA VAL A 304 -5.48 -14.39 -4.34
C VAL A 304 -6.59 -14.42 -3.30
N THR A 305 -6.45 -13.64 -2.23
CA THR A 305 -7.51 -13.49 -1.21
C THR A 305 -8.72 -12.75 -1.76
N ASP A 306 -9.90 -12.91 -1.14
CA ASP A 306 -11.18 -12.35 -1.63
C ASP A 306 -11.17 -10.82 -1.78
N GLU A 307 -10.61 -10.09 -0.81
CA GLU A 307 -10.54 -8.63 -0.81
C GLU A 307 -9.09 -8.14 -0.73
N PRO A 308 -8.26 -8.38 -1.76
CA PRO A 308 -6.81 -8.20 -1.67
C PRO A 308 -6.39 -6.78 -1.30
N ARG A 309 -7.14 -5.76 -1.70
CA ARG A 309 -6.88 -4.36 -1.34
C ARG A 309 -7.17 -4.02 0.12
N LEU A 310 -8.07 -4.75 0.76
CA LEU A 310 -8.51 -4.49 2.14
C LEU A 310 -7.86 -5.43 3.15
N THR A 311 -7.13 -6.43 2.70
CA THR A 311 -6.53 -7.48 3.52
C THR A 311 -5.73 -6.91 4.69
N LYS A 312 -4.80 -6.00 4.43
CA LYS A 312 -3.94 -5.38 5.46
C LYS A 312 -4.76 -4.66 6.53
N VAL A 313 -5.69 -3.82 6.12
CA VAL A 313 -6.52 -3.05 7.06
C VAL A 313 -7.51 -3.92 7.82
N ASN A 314 -8.03 -4.99 7.20
CA ASN A 314 -8.86 -5.99 7.88
C ASN A 314 -8.04 -6.78 8.92
N GLY A 315 -6.78 -7.14 8.59
CA GLY A 315 -5.85 -7.76 9.52
C GLY A 315 -5.55 -6.89 10.74
N LEU A 316 -5.39 -5.57 10.55
CA LEU A 316 -5.32 -4.63 11.69
C LEU A 316 -6.58 -4.73 12.56
N GLY A 317 -7.75 -4.89 11.94
CA GLY A 317 -9.01 -5.14 12.64
C GLY A 317 -9.01 -6.42 13.47
N MET A 318 -8.37 -7.49 12.98
CA MET A 318 -8.20 -8.75 13.73
C MET A 318 -7.23 -8.56 14.90
N MET A 319 -6.06 -7.96 14.68
CA MET A 319 -5.07 -7.66 15.73
C MET A 319 -5.63 -6.77 16.84
N MET A 320 -6.62 -5.92 16.56
CA MET A 320 -7.29 -5.11 17.57
C MET A 320 -8.17 -5.91 18.52
N LYS A 321 -8.69 -7.05 18.08
CA LYS A 321 -9.59 -7.88 18.87
C LYS A 321 -8.84 -8.79 19.85
N ASP A 322 -7.59 -9.10 19.55
CA ASP A 322 -6.75 -9.99 20.34
C ASP A 322 -5.46 -9.26 20.75
N ASP A 323 -5.43 -8.76 21.98
CA ASP A 323 -4.24 -8.09 22.53
C ASP A 323 -3.05 -9.08 22.63
N GLY A 324 -3.30 -10.40 22.71
CA GLY A 324 -2.26 -11.43 22.72
C GLY A 324 -1.43 -11.46 21.43
N ILE A 325 -2.04 -11.18 20.28
CA ILE A 325 -1.30 -11.08 19.02
C ILE A 325 -0.26 -9.94 19.08
N LEU A 326 -0.63 -8.79 19.66
CA LEU A 326 0.28 -7.67 19.80
C LEU A 326 1.42 -7.99 20.77
N GLU A 327 1.10 -8.58 21.94
CA GLU A 327 2.07 -8.91 23.00
C GLU A 327 3.04 -9.99 22.55
N ASN A 328 2.57 -11.06 21.91
CA ASN A 328 3.39 -12.18 21.41
C ASN A 328 4.41 -11.73 20.34
N ASN A 329 4.09 -10.68 19.59
CA ASN A 329 4.97 -10.10 18.58
C ASN A 329 5.76 -8.88 19.11
N GLY A 330 5.72 -8.58 20.40
CA GLY A 330 6.48 -7.50 21.03
C GLY A 330 5.95 -6.10 20.73
N TYR A 331 4.76 -5.98 20.16
CA TYR A 331 4.15 -4.68 19.86
C TYR A 331 3.52 -4.08 21.12
N ARG A 332 3.74 -2.80 21.32
CA ARG A 332 3.18 -2.07 22.47
C ARG A 332 2.65 -0.71 22.10
N PHE A 333 1.64 -0.27 22.83
CA PHE A 333 1.15 1.09 22.73
C PHE A 333 2.11 2.07 23.42
N ILE A 334 2.51 3.12 22.72
CA ILE A 334 3.34 4.21 23.19
C ILE A 334 2.44 5.39 23.52
N PHE A 335 2.63 5.98 24.70
CA PHE A 335 1.88 7.18 25.12
C PHE A 335 2.53 8.45 24.58
N LYS A 336 1.70 9.46 24.33
CA LYS A 336 2.16 10.77 23.85
C LYS A 336 3.22 11.41 24.75
N ASP A 337 3.12 11.22 26.05
CA ASP A 337 4.06 11.79 27.02
C ASP A 337 5.42 11.08 26.97
N GLU A 338 5.48 9.76 26.76
CA GLU A 338 6.71 9.01 26.51
C GLU A 338 7.44 9.47 25.24
N ILE A 339 6.66 9.86 24.20
CA ILE A 339 7.21 10.41 22.96
C ILE A 339 7.86 11.78 23.22
N ARG A 340 7.20 12.64 23.99
CA ARG A 340 7.72 13.97 24.36
C ARG A 340 9.01 13.87 25.18
N GLU A 341 9.10 12.95 26.13
CA GLU A 341 10.31 12.72 26.91
C GLU A 341 11.49 12.23 26.04
N ARG A 342 11.23 11.38 25.06
CA ARG A 342 12.25 10.93 24.11
C ARG A 342 12.75 12.09 23.24
N ILE A 343 11.86 12.94 22.72
CA ILE A 343 12.22 14.15 21.95
C ILE A 343 13.01 15.14 22.81
N GLY A 344 12.61 15.36 24.07
CA GLY A 344 13.31 16.27 24.98
C GLY A 344 14.73 15.82 25.36
N LYS A 345 15.05 14.53 25.26
CA LYS A 345 16.41 14.02 25.49
C LYS A 345 17.33 14.23 24.27
N PHE A 346 16.80 14.24 23.05
CA PHE A 346 17.60 14.50 21.83
C PHE A 346 17.91 15.99 21.63
N ASN A 347 17.12 16.91 22.14
CA ASN A 347 17.40 18.36 22.05
C ASN A 347 18.38 18.86 23.13
N LYS A 348 18.95 17.96 23.95
CA LYS A 348 19.92 18.28 25.00
C LYS A 348 21.34 17.73 24.74
N VAL A 349 21.60 17.26 23.50
CA VAL A 349 22.95 16.82 23.07
C VAL A 349 23.46 17.77 22.00
#